data_40be1ecef1c7fdf3676bfb7a7f8e44ab
#
_entry.id   40be1ecef1c7fdf3676bfb7a7f8e44ab
#
_cell.length_a   1.000
_cell.length_b   1.000
_cell.length_c   1.000
_cell.angle_alpha   90.00
_cell.angle_beta   90.00
_cell.angle_gamma   90.00
#
_symmetry.space_group_name_H-M   'P 1'
#
loop_
_entity.id
_entity.type
_entity.pdbx_description
1 polymer ?
#
loop_
_entity_poly.entity_id
_entity_poly.type
_entity_poly.pdbx_seq_one_letter_code
_entity_poly.pdbx_strand_id
1 'polypeptide(L)'
;MLDICLLGTGGMLPLPERFLTAMLARYNGRKLLIDCGEGTQVTMKLLGWGYKTLDVLCFTHYHGDHVTGLPGLLLTLGNAGRQEPLTIIGPPGLKKIVDGLTVVCRDITFDLNLIELPYEKQELVVGEFHISVLPVPHKVPCFAYTIEGKRQPKFVVDKAKENKVPQKYWKMLQLGNEVAEDGKVYTPDMVLGEARKGIKVSYCTDCRPIDALTTFVQDADLFICEGMYIEDELEQVKKYKHMLASEAARVAKAGNVKELWLTHFSPAVPNSKIDITNIKEIFANTIAGKDRMTKTIGFEE
;
A
#
# COMPACT_ATOMS: atom_id res chain seq x y z
N MET A 1 2.12 -5.79 13.88
CA MET A 1 3.03 -4.76 13.36
C MET A 1 3.00 -4.81 11.85
N LEU A 2 3.04 -3.66 11.20
CA LEU A 2 3.10 -3.51 9.74
C LEU A 2 4.46 -2.88 9.39
N ASP A 3 5.27 -3.58 8.62
CA ASP A 3 6.54 -3.07 8.12
C ASP A 3 6.35 -2.50 6.72
N ILE A 4 6.90 -1.33 6.47
CA ILE A 4 6.85 -0.62 5.19
C ILE A 4 8.28 -0.40 4.69
N CYS A 5 8.49 -0.54 3.38
CA CYS A 5 9.73 -0.20 2.71
C CYS A 5 9.45 0.51 1.39
N LEU A 6 10.08 1.66 1.15
CA LEU A 6 10.18 2.23 -0.20
C LEU A 6 11.28 1.48 -0.94
N LEU A 7 10.94 0.62 -1.88
CA LEU A 7 11.93 -0.12 -2.67
C LEU A 7 12.65 0.77 -3.67
N GLY A 8 11.92 1.70 -4.26
CA GLY A 8 12.42 2.74 -5.14
C GLY A 8 11.63 4.02 -4.96
N THR A 9 12.25 5.16 -5.24
CA THR A 9 11.69 6.49 -4.98
C THR A 9 11.74 7.42 -6.20
N GLY A 10 12.14 6.90 -7.36
CA GLY A 10 12.22 7.65 -8.61
C GLY A 10 10.96 7.56 -9.45
N GLY A 11 10.64 8.62 -10.16
CA GLY A 11 9.65 8.63 -11.23
C GLY A 11 10.30 8.73 -12.61
N MET A 12 9.56 8.39 -13.67
CA MET A 12 9.91 8.47 -15.09
C MET A 12 11.07 7.55 -15.54
N LEU A 13 12.27 7.75 -15.02
CA LEU A 13 13.48 7.05 -15.47
C LEU A 13 14.29 6.52 -14.29
N PRO A 14 14.81 5.28 -14.36
CA PRO A 14 15.68 4.75 -13.33
C PRO A 14 17.02 5.49 -13.36
N LEU A 15 17.57 5.77 -12.18
CA LEU A 15 18.89 6.34 -12.02
C LEU A 15 19.80 5.34 -11.29
N PRO A 16 21.14 5.41 -11.46
CA PRO A 16 22.04 4.48 -10.79
C PRO A 16 21.86 4.39 -9.27
N GLU A 17 21.45 5.50 -8.63
CA GLU A 17 21.27 5.60 -7.17
C GLU A 17 19.81 5.78 -6.76
N ARG A 18 18.85 5.65 -7.71
CA ARG A 18 17.42 5.79 -7.44
C ARG A 18 16.63 4.88 -8.36
N PHE A 19 16.13 3.79 -7.82
CA PHE A 19 15.24 2.87 -8.52
C PHE A 19 13.84 3.49 -8.71
N LEU A 20 13.11 2.97 -9.69
CA LEU A 20 11.75 3.40 -9.96
C LEU A 20 10.81 3.02 -8.83
N THR A 21 9.70 3.74 -8.77
CA THR A 21 8.78 3.70 -7.65
C THR A 21 8.20 2.32 -7.38
N ALA A 22 8.30 1.90 -6.14
CA ALA A 22 7.67 0.69 -5.61
C ALA A 22 7.66 0.74 -4.07
N MET A 23 6.59 0.31 -3.45
CA MET A 23 6.45 0.23 -2.00
C MET A 23 6.08 -1.19 -1.58
N LEU A 24 6.84 -1.76 -0.65
CA LEU A 24 6.60 -3.08 -0.08
C LEU A 24 6.07 -2.97 1.34
N ALA A 25 4.92 -3.58 1.60
CA ALA A 25 4.36 -3.79 2.93
C ALA A 25 4.54 -5.24 3.36
N ARG A 26 4.82 -5.46 4.67
CA ARG A 26 4.87 -6.79 5.27
C ARG A 26 4.02 -6.81 6.54
N TYR A 27 3.02 -7.69 6.57
CA TYR A 27 2.10 -7.88 7.68
C TYR A 27 1.89 -9.37 7.93
N ASN A 28 1.99 -9.82 9.19
CA ASN A 28 1.88 -11.24 9.58
C ASN A 28 2.73 -12.20 8.73
N GLY A 29 3.93 -11.76 8.32
CA GLY A 29 4.84 -12.55 7.49
C GLY A 29 4.51 -12.57 5.98
N ARG A 30 3.34 -12.07 5.57
CA ARG A 30 2.91 -11.95 4.17
C ARG A 30 3.28 -10.56 3.63
N LYS A 31 3.37 -10.41 2.30
CA LYS A 31 3.80 -9.17 1.66
C LYS A 31 2.82 -8.71 0.59
N LEU A 32 2.68 -7.39 0.51
CA LEU A 32 1.98 -6.68 -0.54
C LEU A 32 2.93 -5.65 -1.16
N LEU A 33 2.99 -5.61 -2.48
CA LEU A 33 3.75 -4.63 -3.25
C LEU A 33 2.78 -3.65 -3.90
N ILE A 34 3.06 -2.35 -3.84
CA ILE A 34 2.37 -1.34 -4.67
C ILE A 34 3.37 -0.81 -5.67
N ASP A 35 3.02 -0.91 -6.94
CA ASP A 35 3.83 -0.67 -8.13
C ASP A 35 5.08 -1.57 -8.23
N CYS A 36 5.55 -1.70 -9.44
CA CYS A 36 6.69 -2.54 -9.79
C CYS A 36 7.48 -1.89 -10.93
N GLY A 37 8.16 -0.79 -10.61
CA GLY A 37 9.06 -0.12 -11.54
C GLY A 37 10.28 -0.99 -11.88
N GLU A 38 11.01 -0.61 -12.91
CA GLU A 38 12.21 -1.32 -13.33
C GLU A 38 13.22 -1.46 -12.18
N GLY A 39 13.71 -2.70 -11.97
CA GLY A 39 14.68 -3.01 -10.93
C GLY A 39 14.08 -3.31 -9.55
N THR A 40 12.75 -3.33 -9.38
CA THR A 40 12.08 -3.64 -8.11
C THR A 40 12.57 -4.95 -7.49
N GLN A 41 12.77 -6.02 -8.27
CA GLN A 41 13.30 -7.30 -7.77
C GLN A 41 14.73 -7.18 -7.24
N VAL A 42 15.54 -6.24 -7.76
CA VAL A 42 16.90 -5.98 -7.29
C VAL A 42 16.86 -5.34 -5.90
N THR A 43 16.04 -4.32 -5.73
CA THR A 43 15.89 -3.65 -4.41
C THR A 43 15.25 -4.56 -3.37
N MET A 44 14.31 -5.44 -3.76
CA MET A 44 13.80 -6.50 -2.88
C MET A 44 14.91 -7.45 -2.43
N LYS A 45 15.84 -7.81 -3.33
CA LYS A 45 17.01 -8.63 -2.99
C LYS A 45 17.91 -7.94 -1.99
N LEU A 46 18.22 -6.67 -2.22
CA LEU A 46 19.05 -5.85 -1.34
C LEU A 46 18.41 -5.63 0.03
N LEU A 47 17.07 -5.50 0.10
CA LEU A 47 16.31 -5.38 1.36
C LEU A 47 16.36 -6.67 2.20
N GLY A 48 16.41 -7.84 1.56
CA GLY A 48 16.56 -9.11 2.27
C GLY A 48 15.29 -9.66 2.92
N TRP A 49 14.09 -9.11 2.65
CA TRP A 49 12.83 -9.63 3.22
C TRP A 49 12.33 -10.89 2.50
N GLY A 50 13.01 -11.33 1.45
CA GLY A 50 12.67 -12.51 0.67
C GLY A 50 11.47 -12.30 -0.27
N TYR A 51 11.30 -13.23 -1.20
CA TYR A 51 10.31 -13.14 -2.27
C TYR A 51 9.07 -14.01 -2.04
N LYS A 52 9.22 -15.19 -1.42
CA LYS A 52 8.20 -16.25 -1.44
C LYS A 52 6.82 -15.85 -0.90
N THR A 53 6.78 -14.95 0.06
CA THR A 53 5.53 -14.54 0.71
C THR A 53 4.96 -13.22 0.16
N LEU A 54 5.27 -12.88 -1.09
CA LEU A 54 4.61 -11.79 -1.82
C LEU A 54 3.28 -12.31 -2.38
N ASP A 55 2.17 -11.93 -1.77
CA ASP A 55 0.84 -12.44 -2.15
C ASP A 55 0.08 -11.52 -3.08
N VAL A 56 0.32 -10.22 -2.95
CA VAL A 56 -0.44 -9.18 -3.63
C VAL A 56 0.50 -8.20 -4.29
N LEU A 57 0.22 -7.85 -5.54
CA LEU A 57 0.78 -6.72 -6.25
C LEU A 57 -0.36 -5.80 -6.68
N CYS A 58 -0.34 -4.55 -6.24
CA CYS A 58 -1.29 -3.52 -6.65
C CYS A 58 -0.60 -2.56 -7.62
N PHE A 59 -1.21 -2.30 -8.77
CA PHE A 59 -0.78 -1.22 -9.64
C PHE A 59 -1.62 0.03 -9.42
N THR A 60 -0.96 1.18 -9.21
CA THR A 60 -1.64 2.47 -9.17
C THR A 60 -2.18 2.83 -10.54
N HIS A 61 -1.37 2.68 -11.58
CA HIS A 61 -1.69 2.90 -12.98
C HIS A 61 -0.65 2.22 -13.88
N TYR A 62 -0.74 2.43 -15.22
CA TYR A 62 0.06 1.68 -16.18
C TYR A 62 1.06 2.53 -16.98
N HIS A 63 1.66 3.57 -16.37
CA HIS A 63 2.87 4.17 -16.94
C HIS A 63 4.06 3.23 -16.76
N GLY A 64 5.05 3.36 -17.64
CA GLY A 64 6.18 2.43 -17.70
C GLY A 64 6.94 2.32 -16.39
N ASP A 65 7.19 3.42 -15.72
CA ASP A 65 7.92 3.51 -14.46
C ASP A 65 7.22 2.83 -13.27
N HIS A 66 5.95 2.44 -13.42
CA HIS A 66 5.19 1.70 -12.41
C HIS A 66 5.03 0.22 -12.73
N VAL A 67 5.24 -0.22 -13.98
CA VAL A 67 4.89 -1.60 -14.38
C VAL A 67 6.02 -2.39 -15.05
N THR A 68 7.06 -1.73 -15.57
CA THR A 68 8.09 -2.40 -16.38
C THR A 68 8.97 -3.39 -15.62
N GLY A 69 8.98 -3.35 -14.30
CA GLY A 69 9.64 -4.36 -13.46
C GLY A 69 8.91 -5.69 -13.33
N LEU A 70 7.63 -5.76 -13.76
CA LEU A 70 6.80 -6.96 -13.59
C LEU A 70 7.44 -8.21 -14.19
N PRO A 71 7.94 -8.25 -15.45
CA PRO A 71 8.55 -9.44 -16.00
C PRO A 71 9.73 -9.95 -15.18
N GLY A 72 10.64 -9.03 -14.80
CA GLY A 72 11.81 -9.38 -13.99
C GLY A 72 11.44 -9.89 -12.60
N LEU A 73 10.39 -9.34 -11.99
CA LEU A 73 9.87 -9.80 -10.71
C LEU A 73 9.29 -11.21 -10.83
N LEU A 74 8.44 -11.49 -11.82
CA LEU A 74 7.82 -12.80 -12.03
C LEU A 74 8.85 -13.90 -12.28
N LEU A 75 9.84 -13.64 -13.14
CA LEU A 75 10.95 -14.56 -13.39
C LEU A 75 11.77 -14.82 -12.12
N THR A 76 11.99 -13.78 -11.30
CA THR A 76 12.70 -13.91 -10.02
C THR A 76 11.92 -14.75 -9.02
N LEU A 77 10.60 -14.57 -8.93
CA LEU A 77 9.70 -15.37 -8.08
C LEU A 77 9.69 -16.83 -8.52
N GLY A 78 9.60 -17.11 -9.82
CA GLY A 78 9.66 -18.47 -10.39
C GLY A 78 10.99 -19.14 -10.07
N ASN A 79 12.12 -18.47 -10.32
CA ASN A 79 13.46 -18.97 -10.00
C ASN A 79 13.69 -19.19 -8.49
N ALA A 80 12.98 -18.48 -7.63
CA ALA A 80 12.98 -18.71 -6.18
C ALA A 80 12.11 -19.91 -5.76
N GLY A 81 11.50 -20.62 -6.72
CA GLY A 81 10.68 -21.81 -6.49
C GLY A 81 9.29 -21.49 -5.90
N ARG A 82 8.71 -20.35 -6.28
CA ARG A 82 7.33 -20.02 -5.90
C ARG A 82 6.35 -20.99 -6.56
N GLN A 83 5.35 -21.47 -5.82
CA GLN A 83 4.24 -22.28 -6.29
C GLN A 83 2.88 -21.64 -5.97
N GLU A 84 2.82 -20.79 -4.95
CA GLU A 84 1.59 -20.12 -4.54
C GLU A 84 1.18 -19.06 -5.58
N PRO A 85 -0.11 -18.90 -5.87
CA PRO A 85 -0.59 -17.86 -6.79
C PRO A 85 -0.17 -16.46 -6.35
N LEU A 86 0.04 -15.56 -7.32
CA LEU A 86 0.21 -14.12 -7.08
C LEU A 86 -1.05 -13.38 -7.52
N THR A 87 -1.67 -12.65 -6.61
CA THR A 87 -2.80 -11.78 -6.94
C THR A 87 -2.29 -10.42 -7.42
N ILE A 88 -2.72 -10.00 -8.62
CA ILE A 88 -2.40 -8.69 -9.19
C ILE A 88 -3.69 -7.88 -9.29
N ILE A 89 -3.68 -6.70 -8.70
CA ILE A 89 -4.82 -5.78 -8.61
C ILE A 89 -4.48 -4.50 -9.37
N GLY A 90 -5.44 -3.95 -10.11
CA GLY A 90 -5.20 -2.67 -10.77
C GLY A 90 -6.44 -2.07 -11.43
N PRO A 91 -6.30 -0.85 -11.97
CA PRO A 91 -7.39 -0.16 -12.67
C PRO A 91 -7.77 -0.84 -13.98
N PRO A 92 -8.84 -0.37 -14.67
CA PRO A 92 -9.26 -0.93 -15.95
C PRO A 92 -8.12 -1.02 -16.98
N GLY A 93 -8.03 -2.16 -17.67
CA GLY A 93 -6.96 -2.51 -18.60
C GLY A 93 -5.87 -3.41 -18.03
N LEU A 94 -6.00 -3.87 -16.77
CA LEU A 94 -5.02 -4.72 -16.08
C LEU A 94 -4.65 -5.95 -16.91
N LYS A 95 -5.64 -6.71 -17.38
CA LYS A 95 -5.38 -7.93 -18.13
C LYS A 95 -4.53 -7.67 -19.37
N LYS A 96 -4.86 -6.63 -20.14
CA LYS A 96 -4.11 -6.26 -21.36
C LYS A 96 -2.64 -5.93 -21.05
N ILE A 97 -2.40 -5.18 -19.98
CA ILE A 97 -1.06 -4.78 -19.55
C ILE A 97 -0.26 -5.99 -19.07
N VAL A 98 -0.84 -6.82 -18.20
CA VAL A 98 -0.16 -8.02 -17.70
C VAL A 98 0.15 -8.98 -18.85
N ASP A 99 -0.82 -9.30 -19.71
CA ASP A 99 -0.60 -10.17 -20.87
C ASP A 99 0.54 -9.65 -21.76
N GLY A 100 0.57 -8.33 -22.02
CA GLY A 100 1.60 -7.71 -22.86
C GLY A 100 2.99 -7.76 -22.24
N LEU A 101 3.11 -7.49 -20.95
CA LEU A 101 4.39 -7.48 -20.25
C LEU A 101 4.93 -8.91 -20.02
N THR A 102 4.05 -9.91 -19.85
CA THR A 102 4.44 -11.27 -19.47
C THR A 102 4.71 -12.19 -20.64
N VAL A 103 4.70 -11.70 -21.88
CA VAL A 103 4.99 -12.51 -23.10
C VAL A 103 6.31 -13.28 -22.99
N VAL A 104 7.28 -12.74 -22.26
CA VAL A 104 8.60 -13.34 -22.03
C VAL A 104 8.65 -14.26 -20.80
N CYS A 105 7.57 -14.33 -20.02
CA CYS A 105 7.50 -15.10 -18.76
C CYS A 105 6.81 -16.45 -18.94
N ARG A 106 7.21 -17.22 -19.98
CA ARG A 106 6.48 -18.43 -20.41
C ARG A 106 6.53 -19.58 -19.40
N ASP A 107 7.54 -19.63 -18.56
CA ASP A 107 7.83 -20.79 -17.70
C ASP A 107 7.73 -20.44 -16.20
N ILE A 108 6.86 -19.49 -15.83
CA ILE A 108 6.58 -19.24 -14.41
C ILE A 108 5.81 -20.42 -13.82
N THR A 109 6.16 -20.80 -12.58
CA THR A 109 5.69 -22.01 -11.90
C THR A 109 4.43 -21.81 -11.05
N PHE A 110 3.80 -20.64 -11.14
CA PHE A 110 2.65 -20.25 -10.32
C PHE A 110 1.64 -19.46 -11.14
N ASP A 111 0.40 -19.47 -10.70
CA ASP A 111 -0.71 -18.76 -11.36
C ASP A 111 -0.74 -17.27 -11.01
N LEU A 112 -1.25 -16.48 -11.95
CA LEU A 112 -1.55 -15.06 -11.75
C LEU A 112 -3.08 -14.87 -11.62
N ASN A 113 -3.54 -14.43 -10.47
CA ASN A 113 -4.93 -14.07 -10.22
C ASN A 113 -5.11 -12.57 -10.47
N LEU A 114 -5.76 -12.20 -11.57
CA LEU A 114 -5.96 -10.80 -11.94
C LEU A 114 -7.29 -10.28 -11.40
N ILE A 115 -7.25 -9.18 -10.64
CA ILE A 115 -8.42 -8.46 -10.13
C ILE A 115 -8.41 -7.06 -10.75
N GLU A 116 -9.08 -6.92 -11.88
CA GLU A 116 -9.31 -5.62 -12.50
C GLU A 116 -10.47 -4.92 -11.78
N LEU A 117 -10.18 -3.77 -11.16
CA LEU A 117 -11.18 -3.02 -10.40
C LEU A 117 -11.89 -2.00 -11.28
N PRO A 118 -13.21 -1.78 -11.09
CA PRO A 118 -13.90 -0.65 -11.71
C PRO A 118 -13.32 0.67 -11.21
N TYR A 119 -13.39 1.72 -12.04
CA TYR A 119 -12.82 3.03 -11.70
C TYR A 119 -13.73 3.79 -10.73
N GLU A 120 -13.88 3.22 -9.53
CA GLU A 120 -14.66 3.76 -8.41
C GLU A 120 -14.03 3.36 -7.07
N LYS A 121 -14.50 3.95 -5.97
CA LYS A 121 -14.02 3.60 -4.63
C LYS A 121 -14.36 2.14 -4.31
N GLN A 122 -13.37 1.37 -3.86
CA GLN A 122 -13.48 -0.04 -3.52
C GLN A 122 -12.86 -0.36 -2.17
N GLU A 123 -13.34 -1.41 -1.54
CA GLU A 123 -12.71 -2.06 -0.39
C GLU A 123 -12.65 -3.55 -0.65
N LEU A 124 -11.52 -4.17 -0.40
CA LEU A 124 -11.31 -5.60 -0.61
C LEU A 124 -10.38 -6.17 0.44
N VAL A 125 -10.50 -7.48 0.65
CA VAL A 125 -9.61 -8.24 1.53
C VAL A 125 -8.95 -9.32 0.69
N VAL A 126 -7.63 -9.32 0.67
CA VAL A 126 -6.84 -10.33 -0.03
C VAL A 126 -5.79 -10.89 0.94
N GLY A 127 -5.96 -12.14 1.35
CA GLY A 127 -5.16 -12.75 2.40
C GLY A 127 -5.23 -11.94 3.70
N GLU A 128 -4.07 -11.48 4.18
CA GLU A 128 -3.95 -10.71 5.42
C GLU A 128 -4.22 -9.20 5.24
N PHE A 129 -4.41 -8.73 4.00
CA PHE A 129 -4.46 -7.31 3.69
C PHE A 129 -5.89 -6.82 3.48
N HIS A 130 -6.29 -5.82 4.28
CA HIS A 130 -7.46 -5.00 4.02
C HIS A 130 -7.01 -3.80 3.19
N ILE A 131 -7.57 -3.67 2.00
CA ILE A 131 -7.15 -2.70 0.99
C ILE A 131 -8.34 -1.82 0.66
N SER A 132 -8.18 -0.51 0.84
CA SER A 132 -9.13 0.48 0.30
C SER A 132 -8.51 1.16 -0.92
N VAL A 133 -9.33 1.46 -1.92
CA VAL A 133 -8.93 2.01 -3.20
C VAL A 133 -9.72 3.29 -3.48
N LEU A 134 -9.03 4.34 -3.91
CA LEU A 134 -9.64 5.61 -4.31
C LEU A 134 -9.17 5.98 -5.72
N PRO A 135 -10.08 6.18 -6.69
CA PRO A 135 -9.73 6.80 -7.97
C PRO A 135 -9.19 8.22 -7.78
N VAL A 136 -8.05 8.50 -8.42
CA VAL A 136 -7.41 9.82 -8.36
C VAL A 136 -7.15 10.38 -9.76
N PRO A 137 -7.19 11.73 -9.95
CA PRO A 137 -7.08 12.32 -11.28
C PRO A 137 -5.64 12.29 -11.79
N HIS A 138 -5.41 11.48 -12.81
CA HIS A 138 -4.17 11.44 -13.59
C HIS A 138 -4.48 11.41 -15.10
N LYS A 139 -3.48 11.24 -15.97
CA LYS A 139 -3.65 11.15 -17.43
C LYS A 139 -4.29 9.84 -17.87
N VAL A 140 -4.11 8.79 -17.07
CA VAL A 140 -4.71 7.46 -17.25
C VAL A 140 -5.47 7.10 -15.97
N PRO A 141 -6.36 6.09 -15.97
CA PRO A 141 -6.98 5.60 -14.74
C PRO A 141 -5.93 5.30 -13.69
N CYS A 142 -6.03 5.94 -12.54
CA CYS A 142 -5.06 5.86 -11.45
C CYS A 142 -5.77 5.70 -10.10
N PHE A 143 -5.18 4.89 -9.21
CA PHE A 143 -5.67 4.62 -7.88
C PHE A 143 -4.68 5.04 -6.80
N ALA A 144 -5.19 5.62 -5.73
CA ALA A 144 -4.54 5.62 -4.43
C ALA A 144 -4.98 4.38 -3.65
N TYR A 145 -4.09 3.86 -2.82
CA TYR A 145 -4.32 2.68 -1.98
C TYR A 145 -4.15 3.00 -0.50
N THR A 146 -4.99 2.41 0.33
CA THR A 146 -4.77 2.33 1.78
C THR A 146 -4.70 0.87 2.20
N ILE A 147 -3.69 0.53 2.98
CA ILE A 147 -3.50 -0.79 3.59
C ILE A 147 -3.78 -0.66 5.07
N GLU A 148 -4.65 -1.52 5.60
CA GLU A 148 -4.96 -1.54 7.02
C GLU A 148 -4.57 -2.86 7.67
N GLY A 149 -3.81 -2.77 8.77
CA GLY A 149 -3.63 -3.85 9.71
C GLY A 149 -4.74 -3.81 10.76
N LYS A 150 -5.70 -4.71 10.68
CA LYS A 150 -6.81 -4.77 11.64
C LYS A 150 -6.33 -5.24 13.01
N ARG A 151 -6.84 -4.61 14.06
CA ARG A 151 -6.60 -5.02 15.45
C ARG A 151 -7.86 -5.62 16.02
N GLN A 152 -7.80 -6.89 16.41
CA GLN A 152 -8.94 -7.56 17.02
C GLN A 152 -9.33 -6.87 18.34
N PRO A 153 -10.63 -6.69 18.62
CA PRO A 153 -11.11 -6.24 19.92
C PRO A 153 -10.59 -7.15 21.05
N LYS A 154 -10.46 -6.58 22.25
CA LYS A 154 -10.08 -7.39 23.41
C LYS A 154 -11.24 -8.32 23.80
N PHE A 155 -10.92 -9.57 24.16
CA PHE A 155 -11.88 -10.45 24.81
C PHE A 155 -12.18 -9.94 26.21
N VAL A 156 -13.46 -9.84 26.58
CA VAL A 156 -13.93 -9.32 27.85
C VAL A 156 -14.61 -10.46 28.61
N VAL A 157 -13.92 -11.02 29.61
CA VAL A 157 -14.37 -12.18 30.38
C VAL A 157 -15.73 -11.91 31.08
N ASP A 158 -15.86 -10.73 31.67
CA ASP A 158 -17.08 -10.39 32.40
C ASP A 158 -18.28 -10.29 31.47
N LYS A 159 -18.13 -9.71 30.28
CA LYS A 159 -19.15 -9.65 29.23
C LYS A 159 -19.56 -11.05 28.76
N ALA A 160 -18.57 -11.95 28.60
CA ALA A 160 -18.83 -13.34 28.23
C ALA A 160 -19.64 -14.09 29.30
N LYS A 161 -19.36 -13.83 30.58
CA LYS A 161 -20.10 -14.40 31.72
C LYS A 161 -21.51 -13.83 31.86
N GLU A 162 -21.67 -12.51 31.73
CA GLU A 162 -22.97 -11.81 31.75
C GLU A 162 -23.89 -12.31 30.65
N ASN A 163 -23.37 -12.51 29.44
CA ASN A 163 -24.08 -13.10 28.31
C ASN A 163 -24.24 -14.63 28.38
N LYS A 164 -23.76 -15.25 29.46
CA LYS A 164 -23.84 -16.72 29.68
C LYS A 164 -23.27 -17.51 28.51
N VAL A 165 -22.16 -17.04 27.93
CA VAL A 165 -21.48 -17.71 26.83
C VAL A 165 -20.62 -18.88 27.39
N PRO A 166 -20.86 -20.14 26.95
CA PRO A 166 -20.04 -21.27 27.37
C PRO A 166 -18.57 -21.09 27.02
N GLN A 167 -17.67 -21.42 27.94
CA GLN A 167 -16.23 -21.23 27.78
C GLN A 167 -15.65 -21.95 26.55
N LYS A 168 -16.25 -23.09 26.16
CA LYS A 168 -15.86 -23.85 24.96
C LYS A 168 -15.95 -23.04 23.66
N TYR A 169 -16.76 -21.95 23.60
CA TYR A 169 -16.94 -21.11 22.42
C TYR A 169 -16.07 -19.85 22.44
N TRP A 170 -15.48 -19.47 23.56
CA TRP A 170 -14.75 -18.21 23.71
C TRP A 170 -13.70 -17.99 22.64
N LYS A 171 -12.90 -19.02 22.33
CA LYS A 171 -11.84 -18.92 21.31
C LYS A 171 -12.43 -18.69 19.89
N MET A 172 -13.54 -19.35 19.55
CA MET A 172 -14.17 -19.19 18.24
C MET A 172 -14.75 -17.79 18.09
N LEU A 173 -15.47 -17.31 19.12
CA LEU A 173 -16.05 -15.97 19.16
C LEU A 173 -14.96 -14.89 19.16
N GLN A 174 -13.84 -15.12 19.87
CA GLN A 174 -12.69 -14.22 19.86
C GLN A 174 -12.08 -14.09 18.45
N LEU A 175 -12.15 -15.14 17.65
CA LEU A 175 -11.69 -15.13 16.24
C LEU A 175 -12.70 -14.52 15.26
N GLY A 176 -13.84 -14.05 15.76
CA GLY A 176 -14.88 -13.43 14.94
C GLY A 176 -15.91 -14.40 14.36
N ASN A 177 -15.89 -15.69 14.75
CA ASN A 177 -16.85 -16.67 14.24
C ASN A 177 -18.09 -16.73 15.15
N GLU A 178 -19.26 -16.91 14.55
CA GLU A 178 -20.49 -17.21 15.25
C GLU A 178 -20.59 -18.70 15.56
N VAL A 179 -21.27 -19.05 16.64
CA VAL A 179 -21.52 -20.44 17.05
C VAL A 179 -23.01 -20.62 17.36
N ALA A 180 -23.63 -21.61 16.74
CA ALA A 180 -25.00 -22.02 17.04
C ALA A 180 -25.04 -23.39 17.72
N GLU A 181 -25.72 -23.51 18.87
CA GLU A 181 -25.96 -24.75 19.60
C GLU A 181 -27.31 -24.70 20.32
N ASP A 182 -28.07 -25.76 20.24
CA ASP A 182 -29.37 -25.93 20.90
C ASP A 182 -30.35 -24.78 20.67
N GLY A 183 -30.40 -24.26 19.42
CA GLY A 183 -31.27 -23.16 19.03
C GLY A 183 -30.83 -21.78 19.52
N LYS A 184 -29.68 -21.68 20.18
CA LYS A 184 -29.08 -20.41 20.61
C LYS A 184 -27.87 -20.06 19.74
N VAL A 185 -27.81 -18.81 19.30
CA VAL A 185 -26.69 -18.27 18.53
C VAL A 185 -25.84 -17.41 19.46
N TYR A 186 -24.55 -17.68 19.48
CA TYR A 186 -23.56 -16.88 20.18
C TYR A 186 -22.74 -16.11 19.14
N THR A 187 -22.61 -14.81 19.35
CA THR A 187 -21.96 -13.89 18.40
C THR A 187 -20.72 -13.25 19.04
N PRO A 188 -19.73 -12.80 18.24
CA PRO A 188 -18.49 -12.19 18.75
C PRO A 188 -18.73 -10.99 19.67
N ASP A 189 -19.76 -10.19 19.41
CA ASP A 189 -20.11 -9.02 20.22
C ASP A 189 -20.51 -9.39 21.66
N MET A 190 -20.94 -10.63 21.93
CA MET A 190 -21.24 -11.11 23.27
C MET A 190 -20.00 -11.27 24.17
N VAL A 191 -18.80 -11.30 23.60
CA VAL A 191 -17.53 -11.56 24.31
C VAL A 191 -16.45 -10.51 24.01
N LEU A 192 -16.59 -9.74 22.94
CA LEU A 192 -15.60 -8.75 22.53
C LEU A 192 -15.93 -7.37 23.11
N GLY A 193 -14.87 -6.63 23.44
CA GLY A 193 -14.93 -5.22 23.80
C GLY A 193 -15.08 -4.32 22.58
N GLU A 194 -14.80 -3.03 22.78
CA GLU A 194 -14.84 -2.05 21.70
C GLU A 194 -13.83 -2.32 20.61
N ALA A 195 -14.13 -1.83 19.38
CA ALA A 195 -13.20 -1.86 18.27
C ALA A 195 -11.92 -1.09 18.65
N ARG A 196 -10.77 -1.64 18.26
CA ARG A 196 -9.47 -1.04 18.55
C ARG A 196 -8.89 -0.44 17.28
N LYS A 197 -8.21 0.71 17.42
CA LYS A 197 -7.54 1.35 16.29
C LYS A 197 -6.53 0.38 15.67
N GLY A 198 -6.68 0.15 14.37
CA GLY A 198 -5.74 -0.59 13.56
C GLY A 198 -4.53 0.27 13.15
N ILE A 199 -3.72 -0.26 12.24
CA ILE A 199 -2.66 0.49 11.56
C ILE A 199 -3.19 0.87 10.19
N LYS A 200 -2.98 2.12 9.78
CA LYS A 200 -3.40 2.64 8.47
C LYS A 200 -2.22 3.26 7.73
N VAL A 201 -1.91 2.73 6.55
CA VAL A 201 -0.88 3.26 5.65
C VAL A 201 -1.51 3.59 4.31
N SER A 202 -1.41 4.83 3.87
CA SER A 202 -1.94 5.29 2.59
C SER A 202 -0.82 5.61 1.62
N TYR A 203 -1.02 5.26 0.35
CA TYR A 203 -0.08 5.45 -0.75
C TYR A 203 -0.78 6.12 -1.94
N CYS A 204 -0.24 7.23 -2.41
CA CYS A 204 -0.77 7.95 -3.56
C CYS A 204 0.37 8.57 -4.35
N THR A 205 0.52 8.15 -5.59
CA THR A 205 1.44 8.77 -6.56
C THR A 205 0.64 9.26 -7.76
N ASP A 206 1.26 10.10 -8.59
CA ASP A 206 0.75 10.49 -9.90
C ASP A 206 -0.69 10.97 -9.90
N CYS A 207 -0.95 12.06 -9.16
CA CYS A 207 -2.27 12.65 -9.17
C CYS A 207 -2.29 14.15 -8.86
N ARG A 208 -3.37 14.83 -9.25
CA ARG A 208 -3.72 16.14 -8.71
C ARG A 208 -4.49 15.96 -7.39
N PRO A 209 -4.25 16.84 -6.39
CA PRO A 209 -4.97 16.76 -5.13
C PRO A 209 -6.47 16.96 -5.33
N ILE A 210 -7.26 16.17 -4.60
CA ILE A 210 -8.71 16.25 -4.52
C ILE A 210 -9.15 16.15 -3.05
N ASP A 211 -10.30 16.72 -2.71
CA ASP A 211 -10.81 16.68 -1.32
C ASP A 211 -11.03 15.25 -0.81
N ALA A 212 -11.46 14.34 -1.71
CA ALA A 212 -11.64 12.93 -1.38
C ALA A 212 -10.34 12.26 -0.92
N LEU A 213 -9.16 12.71 -1.40
CA LEU A 213 -7.87 12.18 -0.97
C LEU A 213 -7.59 12.54 0.49
N THR A 214 -7.92 13.77 0.93
CA THR A 214 -7.77 14.19 2.33
C THR A 214 -8.58 13.30 3.27
N THR A 215 -9.84 13.01 2.92
CA THR A 215 -10.69 12.08 3.69
C THR A 215 -10.14 10.65 3.64
N PHE A 216 -9.61 10.23 2.50
CA PHE A 216 -9.07 8.88 2.31
C PHE A 216 -7.85 8.60 3.19
N VAL A 217 -6.95 9.59 3.34
CA VAL A 217 -5.75 9.47 4.16
C VAL A 217 -5.98 9.85 5.63
N GLN A 218 -7.20 10.25 5.99
CA GLN A 218 -7.50 10.73 7.35
C GLN A 218 -7.02 9.75 8.43
N ASP A 219 -6.31 10.31 9.44
CA ASP A 219 -5.76 9.62 10.60
C ASP A 219 -4.81 8.45 10.24
N ALA A 220 -4.19 8.47 9.04
CA ALA A 220 -3.21 7.46 8.67
C ALA A 220 -1.94 7.58 9.54
N ASP A 221 -1.37 6.43 9.91
CA ASP A 221 -0.11 6.36 10.63
C ASP A 221 1.07 6.76 9.75
N LEU A 222 0.93 6.50 8.44
CA LEU A 222 1.89 6.88 7.40
C LEU A 222 1.14 7.19 6.11
N PHE A 223 1.40 8.36 5.54
CA PHE A 223 1.02 8.71 4.19
C PHE A 223 2.25 8.78 3.31
N ILE A 224 2.27 8.00 2.24
CA ILE A 224 3.33 8.01 1.23
C ILE A 224 2.74 8.68 -0.01
N CYS A 225 3.34 9.79 -0.42
CA CYS A 225 2.82 10.58 -1.51
C CYS A 225 3.94 11.00 -2.47
N GLU A 226 3.57 11.34 -3.71
CA GLU A 226 4.54 11.85 -4.66
C GLU A 226 5.17 13.17 -4.19
N GLY A 227 6.46 13.33 -4.52
CA GLY A 227 7.22 14.57 -4.42
C GLY A 227 7.90 14.90 -5.74
N MET A 228 7.24 14.61 -6.89
CA MET A 228 7.79 14.76 -8.23
C MET A 228 8.38 16.15 -8.43
N TYR A 229 7.68 17.16 -7.96
CA TYR A 229 8.08 18.55 -8.05
C TYR A 229 8.16 19.17 -6.65
N ILE A 230 9.35 19.62 -6.27
CA ILE A 230 9.61 20.15 -4.93
C ILE A 230 9.14 21.60 -4.81
N GLU A 231 9.36 22.44 -5.83
CA GLU A 231 9.00 23.86 -5.85
C GLU A 231 8.59 24.36 -7.25
N ASP A 232 7.81 25.46 -7.28
CA ASP A 232 7.45 26.43 -8.34
C ASP A 232 7.16 25.94 -9.77
N GLU A 233 6.90 24.64 -9.97
CA GLU A 233 6.58 24.11 -11.29
C GLU A 233 5.07 23.88 -11.48
N LEU A 234 4.22 24.76 -10.94
CA LEU A 234 2.77 24.58 -10.91
C LEU A 234 2.16 24.33 -12.30
N GLU A 235 2.67 24.95 -13.34
CA GLU A 235 2.18 24.73 -14.71
C GLU A 235 2.55 23.33 -15.23
N GLN A 236 3.75 22.84 -14.91
CA GLN A 236 4.16 21.48 -15.27
C GLN A 236 3.34 20.45 -14.51
N VAL A 237 3.15 20.67 -13.21
CA VAL A 237 2.36 19.83 -12.31
C VAL A 237 0.92 19.69 -12.83
N LYS A 238 0.27 20.79 -13.22
CA LYS A 238 -1.08 20.76 -13.81
C LYS A 238 -1.11 20.05 -15.16
N LYS A 239 -0.14 20.35 -16.03
CA LYS A 239 -0.03 19.75 -17.36
C LYS A 239 0.14 18.24 -17.32
N TYR A 240 0.96 17.74 -16.40
CA TYR A 240 1.25 16.31 -16.26
C TYR A 240 0.39 15.61 -15.20
N LYS A 241 -0.46 16.36 -14.49
CA LYS A 241 -1.36 15.88 -13.44
C LYS A 241 -0.62 15.19 -12.26
N HIS A 242 0.44 15.86 -11.78
CA HIS A 242 1.16 15.52 -10.57
C HIS A 242 0.85 16.47 -9.42
N MET A 243 1.46 16.27 -8.24
CA MET A 243 1.43 17.19 -7.11
C MET A 243 2.77 17.88 -6.90
N LEU A 244 2.72 19.11 -6.35
CA LEU A 244 3.86 19.68 -5.65
C LEU A 244 4.01 18.97 -4.28
N ALA A 245 5.24 18.83 -3.81
CA ALA A 245 5.50 18.30 -2.46
C ALA A 245 4.76 19.13 -1.37
N SER A 246 4.61 20.45 -1.58
CA SER A 246 3.83 21.33 -0.70
C SER A 246 2.32 21.01 -0.70
N GLU A 247 1.77 20.55 -1.83
CA GLU A 247 0.37 20.11 -1.90
C GLU A 247 0.18 18.78 -1.15
N ALA A 248 1.11 17.83 -1.30
CA ALA A 248 1.12 16.60 -0.53
C ALA A 248 1.16 16.86 0.99
N ALA A 249 2.00 17.82 1.43
CA ALA A 249 2.08 18.24 2.83
C ALA A 249 0.78 18.87 3.34
N ARG A 250 0.08 19.66 2.51
CA ARG A 250 -1.25 20.21 2.88
C ARG A 250 -2.29 19.11 3.02
N VAL A 251 -2.32 18.12 2.12
CA VAL A 251 -3.20 16.94 2.23
C VAL A 251 -2.89 16.17 3.51
N ALA A 252 -1.62 15.92 3.80
CA ALA A 252 -1.19 15.23 5.03
C ALA A 252 -1.64 15.96 6.30
N LYS A 253 -1.45 17.29 6.35
CA LYS A 253 -1.88 18.13 7.47
C LYS A 253 -3.39 18.14 7.65
N ALA A 254 -4.14 18.34 6.57
CA ALA A 254 -5.61 18.35 6.59
C ALA A 254 -6.20 16.98 6.94
N GLY A 255 -5.56 15.89 6.50
CA GLY A 255 -5.92 14.52 6.82
C GLY A 255 -5.47 14.05 8.22
N ASN A 256 -4.85 14.92 9.04
CA ASN A 256 -4.34 14.57 10.38
C ASN A 256 -3.48 13.31 10.39
N VAL A 257 -2.64 13.11 9.34
CA VAL A 257 -1.73 11.95 9.27
C VAL A 257 -0.58 12.12 10.28
N LYS A 258 0.01 11.03 10.77
CA LYS A 258 1.11 11.13 11.72
C LYS A 258 2.44 11.47 11.06
N GLU A 259 2.68 10.94 9.86
CA GLU A 259 3.94 11.12 9.13
C GLU A 259 3.70 11.08 7.62
N LEU A 260 4.39 11.94 6.88
CA LEU A 260 4.39 11.98 5.42
C LEU A 260 5.77 11.55 4.90
N TRP A 261 5.79 10.57 3.98
CA TRP A 261 6.94 10.26 3.18
C TRP A 261 6.72 10.72 1.75
N LEU A 262 7.67 11.51 1.22
CA LEU A 262 7.68 11.89 -0.18
C LEU A 262 8.46 10.86 -0.99
N THR A 263 7.92 10.49 -2.14
CA THR A 263 8.48 9.52 -3.08
C THR A 263 8.28 10.01 -4.52
N HIS A 264 8.59 9.19 -5.52
CA HIS A 264 8.36 9.48 -6.93
C HIS A 264 9.03 10.79 -7.39
N PHE A 265 10.30 10.99 -7.02
CA PHE A 265 11.03 12.20 -7.35
C PHE A 265 11.43 12.25 -8.82
N SER A 266 11.35 13.45 -9.41
CA SER A 266 11.81 13.71 -10.77
C SER A 266 13.29 13.29 -10.96
N PRO A 267 13.64 12.65 -12.08
CA PRO A 267 15.03 12.33 -12.40
C PRO A 267 15.92 13.60 -12.60
N ALA A 268 15.28 14.74 -12.84
CA ALA A 268 16.00 16.03 -12.95
C ALA A 268 16.57 16.51 -11.59
N VAL A 269 16.07 15.97 -10.46
CA VAL A 269 16.50 16.36 -9.11
C VAL A 269 17.40 15.26 -8.52
N PRO A 270 18.72 15.45 -8.43
CA PRO A 270 19.61 14.49 -7.78
C PRO A 270 19.25 14.31 -6.29
N ASN A 271 19.52 13.12 -5.74
CA ASN A 271 19.26 12.82 -4.31
C ASN A 271 19.86 13.86 -3.35
N SER A 272 21.06 14.37 -3.66
CA SER A 272 21.76 15.38 -2.86
C SER A 272 21.11 16.76 -2.88
N LYS A 273 20.17 17.01 -3.80
CA LYS A 273 19.49 18.31 -3.97
C LYS A 273 18.02 18.28 -3.56
N ILE A 274 17.54 17.17 -2.98
CA ILE A 274 16.18 17.10 -2.45
C ILE A 274 16.15 17.88 -1.14
N ASP A 275 15.70 19.13 -1.19
CA ASP A 275 15.47 19.99 -0.03
C ASP A 275 13.98 20.10 0.25
N ILE A 276 13.57 19.70 1.45
CA ILE A 276 12.18 19.72 1.90
C ILE A 276 11.99 20.68 3.10
N THR A 277 12.89 21.63 3.31
CA THR A 277 12.82 22.56 4.44
C THR A 277 11.51 23.34 4.45
N ASN A 278 11.13 23.94 3.32
CA ASN A 278 9.87 24.67 3.18
C ASN A 278 8.64 23.75 3.32
N ILE A 279 8.77 22.49 2.94
CA ILE A 279 7.68 21.51 3.07
C ILE A 279 7.41 21.18 4.53
N LYS A 280 8.48 21.07 5.35
CA LYS A 280 8.38 20.85 6.80
C LYS A 280 7.75 22.02 7.56
N GLU A 281 7.80 23.25 7.03
CA GLU A 281 7.05 24.37 7.60
C GLU A 281 5.52 24.17 7.48
N ILE A 282 5.06 23.46 6.43
CA ILE A 282 3.65 23.12 6.23
C ILE A 282 3.25 21.95 7.10
N PHE A 283 4.06 20.88 7.08
CA PHE A 283 3.87 19.65 7.84
C PHE A 283 5.21 19.12 8.37
N ALA A 284 5.47 19.33 9.66
CA ALA A 284 6.78 19.08 10.28
C ALA A 284 7.26 17.64 10.17
N ASN A 285 6.33 16.66 10.25
CA ASN A 285 6.63 15.25 10.16
C ASN A 285 6.74 14.74 8.70
N THR A 286 7.37 15.52 7.83
CA THR A 286 7.64 15.15 6.43
C THR A 286 9.07 14.63 6.29
N ILE A 287 9.23 13.51 5.58
CA ILE A 287 10.52 12.89 5.28
C ILE A 287 10.65 12.72 3.76
N ALA A 288 11.77 13.12 3.18
CA ALA A 288 12.14 12.76 1.83
C ALA A 288 12.52 11.27 1.80
N GLY A 289 11.74 10.46 1.07
CA GLY A 289 11.97 9.04 0.93
C GLY A 289 13.30 8.72 0.26
N LYS A 290 13.88 7.61 0.63
CA LYS A 290 15.09 7.05 0.02
C LYS A 290 14.86 5.58 -0.29
N ASP A 291 15.50 5.09 -1.32
CA ASP A 291 15.45 3.68 -1.67
C ASP A 291 15.85 2.80 -0.48
N ARG A 292 15.06 1.79 -0.22
CA ARG A 292 15.14 0.85 0.92
C ARG A 292 14.95 1.49 2.30
N MET A 293 14.39 2.70 2.38
CA MET A 293 13.95 3.28 3.66
C MET A 293 12.82 2.43 4.24
N THR A 294 12.94 2.07 5.50
CA THR A 294 11.98 1.19 6.19
C THR A 294 11.38 1.83 7.43
N LYS A 295 10.16 1.42 7.77
CA LYS A 295 9.49 1.75 9.04
C LYS A 295 8.65 0.57 9.51
N THR A 296 8.72 0.28 10.80
CA THR A 296 7.80 -0.64 11.48
C THR A 296 6.77 0.17 12.26
N ILE A 297 5.49 -0.07 11.97
CA ILE A 297 4.36 0.58 12.64
C ILE A 297 3.70 -0.44 13.55
N GLY A 298 3.64 -0.12 14.85
CA GLY A 298 2.98 -0.92 15.88
C GLY A 298 1.54 -0.47 16.12
N PHE A 299 0.76 -1.33 16.76
CA PHE A 299 -0.53 -0.89 17.30
C PHE A 299 -0.29 0.03 18.50
N GLU A 300 -1.01 1.14 18.57
CA GLU A 300 -1.04 2.00 19.75
C GLU A 300 -1.78 1.28 20.90
N GLU A 301 -1.32 1.43 22.14
CA GLU A 301 -1.93 0.83 23.33
C GLU A 301 -3.27 1.46 23.72
#